data_3abed2d92646b33d23a5c3ccb5db6d5d
#
_entry.id   3abed2d92646b33d23a5c3ccb5db6d5d
#
_cell.length_a   1.000
_cell.length_b   1.000
_cell.length_c   1.000
_cell.angle_alpha   90.00
_cell.angle_beta   90.00
_cell.angle_gamma   90.00
#
_symmetry.space_group_name_H-M   'P 1'
#
loop_
_entity.id
_entity.type
_entity.pdbx_description
1 polymer ?
#
loop_
_entity_poly.entity_id
_entity_poly.type
_entity_poly.pdbx_seq_one_letter_code
_entity_poly.pdbx_strand_id
1 'polypeptide(L)'
;MRGKAIFSITWVVKPLRLSVRPLFYASALSAGVLLCAASAHADDRDQLKSIQADIAAKERAVRQQQQQRAALLAQLKQQEEAISAATRKLRETQNTLAQLNKQIDEMNASIAKLERQRDAQERNLAAQLDAAFRQGEHTGLQLILSGEESQRGQRLQAYFGYLNQARQETIAQLKQTREEVSTQKAELEEKQSQQQTLLYDQQAQQAKLEQARNERKKTLAGLEASIQE
;
A
#
# COMPACT_ATOMS: atom_id res chain seq x y z
N MET A 1 -35.47 -20.15 1.17
CA MET A 1 -36.00 -20.44 -0.17
C MET A 1 -34.84 -20.41 -1.13
N ARG A 2 -34.38 -21.62 -1.50
CA ARG A 2 -34.29 -22.23 -2.85
C ARG A 2 -33.41 -21.43 -3.83
N GLY A 3 -32.41 -21.98 -4.52
CA GLY A 3 -32.15 -23.37 -4.86
C GLY A 3 -30.73 -23.53 -5.43
N LYS A 4 -30.23 -24.71 -5.24
CA LYS A 4 -29.00 -25.27 -5.81
C LYS A 4 -29.21 -25.60 -7.29
N ALA A 5 -28.30 -25.16 -8.18
CA ALA A 5 -28.18 -25.68 -9.52
C ALA A 5 -26.93 -26.54 -9.61
N ILE A 6 -27.16 -27.88 -9.68
CA ILE A 6 -26.16 -28.92 -9.94
C ILE A 6 -26.09 -29.06 -11.45
N PHE A 7 -24.94 -28.75 -12.06
CA PHE A 7 -24.69 -29.04 -13.48
C PHE A 7 -24.04 -30.42 -13.61
N SER A 8 -24.85 -31.39 -14.04
CA SER A 8 -24.41 -32.71 -14.44
C SER A 8 -23.88 -32.66 -15.87
N ILE A 9 -22.60 -32.93 -16.07
CA ILE A 9 -22.00 -33.13 -17.39
C ILE A 9 -22.06 -34.61 -17.67
N THR A 10 -22.99 -35.01 -18.55
CA THR A 10 -23.14 -36.36 -19.07
C THR A 10 -22.20 -36.56 -20.27
N TRP A 11 -21.23 -37.45 -20.15
CA TRP A 11 -20.36 -37.86 -21.24
C TRP A 11 -21.12 -38.87 -22.12
N VAL A 12 -21.41 -38.46 -23.33
CA VAL A 12 -21.97 -39.34 -24.37
C VAL A 12 -20.80 -40.02 -25.11
N VAL A 13 -20.56 -41.26 -24.80
CA VAL A 13 -19.62 -42.13 -25.57
C VAL A 13 -20.37 -42.72 -26.75
N LYS A 14 -20.00 -42.35 -27.97
CA LYS A 14 -20.49 -42.99 -29.21
C LYS A 14 -19.63 -44.21 -29.52
N PRO A 15 -20.25 -45.41 -29.70
CA PRO A 15 -19.50 -46.59 -30.17
C PRO A 15 -19.29 -46.53 -31.67
N LEU A 16 -18.04 -46.62 -32.10
CA LEU A 16 -17.66 -46.85 -33.50
C LEU A 16 -17.99 -48.32 -33.88
N ARG A 17 -18.95 -48.51 -34.76
CA ARG A 17 -19.24 -49.79 -35.37
C ARG A 17 -18.22 -50.07 -36.48
N LEU A 18 -17.34 -51.03 -36.26
CA LEU A 18 -16.54 -51.65 -37.32
C LEU A 18 -17.42 -52.62 -38.08
N SER A 19 -17.67 -52.30 -39.35
CA SER A 19 -18.31 -53.21 -40.32
C SER A 19 -17.22 -54.06 -40.98
N VAL A 20 -17.16 -55.34 -40.63
CA VAL A 20 -16.32 -56.31 -41.29
C VAL A 20 -17.15 -56.90 -42.40
N ARG A 21 -16.77 -56.76 -43.67
CA ARG A 21 -17.28 -57.49 -44.79
C ARG A 21 -16.20 -58.45 -45.29
N PRO A 22 -16.45 -59.78 -45.35
CA PRO A 22 -15.56 -60.72 -45.99
C PRO A 22 -15.88 -60.79 -47.48
N LEU A 23 -14.91 -60.74 -48.32
CA LEU A 23 -15.04 -61.23 -49.70
C LEU A 23 -13.88 -62.12 -50.05
N PHE A 24 -14.26 -63.42 -50.09
CA PHE A 24 -13.49 -64.46 -50.71
C PHE A 24 -13.42 -64.23 -52.22
N TYR A 25 -12.23 -64.25 -52.79
CA TYR A 25 -12.02 -64.78 -54.14
C TYR A 25 -10.69 -65.53 -54.22
N ALA A 26 -10.80 -66.73 -54.64
CA ALA A 26 -9.78 -67.73 -54.73
C ALA A 26 -9.04 -67.65 -56.11
N SER A 27 -7.87 -68.12 -56.05
CA SER A 27 -7.12 -68.91 -57.07
C SER A 27 -6.54 -68.22 -58.30
N ALA A 28 -5.30 -68.47 -58.41
CA ALA A 28 -4.56 -69.06 -59.54
C ALA A 28 -3.39 -68.16 -60.05
N LEU A 29 -2.30 -68.84 -60.16
CA LEU A 29 -1.19 -68.86 -61.11
C LEU A 29 0.13 -68.23 -60.60
N SER A 30 0.85 -69.16 -60.21
CA SER A 30 2.29 -69.44 -60.16
C SER A 30 3.18 -68.70 -61.15
N ALA A 31 4.42 -68.50 -60.70
CA ALA A 31 5.65 -68.28 -61.46
C ALA A 31 5.90 -66.86 -61.93
N GLY A 32 6.75 -66.18 -61.17
CA GLY A 32 7.35 -64.92 -61.63
C GLY A 32 7.79 -63.95 -60.54
N VAL A 33 8.11 -64.41 -59.32
CA VAL A 33 8.52 -63.51 -58.21
C VAL A 33 9.81 -63.99 -57.56
N LEU A 34 10.92 -63.71 -58.16
CA LEU A 34 12.21 -63.94 -57.49
C LEU A 34 13.19 -62.78 -57.74
N LEU A 35 12.71 -61.57 -58.18
CA LEU A 35 13.58 -60.39 -58.39
C LEU A 35 13.03 -59.07 -57.83
N CYS A 36 11.95 -59.06 -57.06
CA CYS A 36 11.44 -57.82 -56.46
C CYS A 36 11.54 -57.76 -54.94
N ALA A 37 12.21 -58.69 -54.28
CA ALA A 37 12.28 -58.75 -52.82
C ALA A 37 13.42 -57.88 -52.22
N ALA A 38 14.25 -57.23 -53.02
CA ALA A 38 15.36 -56.41 -52.52
C ALA A 38 15.05 -54.91 -52.40
N SER A 39 14.04 -54.42 -53.10
CA SER A 39 13.67 -52.98 -53.04
C SER A 39 12.68 -52.60 -51.92
N ALA A 40 11.84 -53.56 -51.46
CA ALA A 40 10.88 -53.31 -50.37
C ALA A 40 11.56 -53.14 -49.00
N HIS A 41 12.71 -53.73 -48.76
CA HIS A 41 13.44 -53.65 -47.48
C HIS A 41 14.28 -52.38 -47.30
N ALA A 42 14.63 -51.67 -48.39
CA ALA A 42 15.35 -50.37 -48.31
C ALA A 42 14.38 -49.24 -47.95
N ASP A 43 13.18 -49.25 -48.51
CA ASP A 43 12.13 -48.25 -48.28
C ASP A 43 11.61 -48.33 -46.85
N ASP A 44 11.37 -49.54 -46.30
CA ASP A 44 10.96 -49.78 -44.91
C ASP A 44 12.02 -49.30 -43.89
N ARG A 45 13.31 -49.42 -44.20
CA ARG A 45 14.40 -48.94 -43.32
C ARG A 45 14.51 -47.46 -43.33
N ASP A 46 14.31 -46.80 -44.45
CA ASP A 46 14.35 -45.33 -44.52
C ASP A 46 13.10 -44.69 -43.94
N GLN A 47 11.92 -45.31 -44.03
CA GLN A 47 10.73 -44.92 -43.33
C GLN A 47 10.91 -45.09 -41.81
N LEU A 48 11.51 -46.18 -41.33
CA LEU A 48 11.79 -46.42 -39.91
C LEU A 48 12.76 -45.36 -39.35
N LYS A 49 13.79 -44.98 -40.13
CA LYS A 49 14.73 -43.87 -39.72
C LYS A 49 14.02 -42.54 -39.69
N SER A 50 13.14 -42.24 -40.67
CA SER A 50 12.39 -40.98 -40.69
C SER A 50 11.43 -40.87 -39.48
N ILE A 51 10.73 -41.96 -39.16
CA ILE A 51 9.85 -42.04 -37.99
C ILE A 51 10.66 -41.88 -36.68
N GLN A 52 11.83 -42.53 -36.59
CA GLN A 52 12.71 -42.35 -35.42
C GLN A 52 13.23 -40.91 -35.29
N ALA A 53 13.55 -40.30 -36.41
CA ALA A 53 13.98 -38.88 -36.45
C ALA A 53 12.83 -37.95 -36.02
N ASP A 54 11.62 -38.18 -36.48
CA ASP A 54 10.40 -37.45 -36.11
C ASP A 54 10.08 -37.60 -34.63
N ILE A 55 10.17 -38.83 -34.11
CA ILE A 55 9.98 -39.09 -32.65
C ILE A 55 11.03 -38.30 -31.85
N ALA A 56 12.30 -38.39 -32.24
CA ALA A 56 13.36 -37.69 -31.55
C ALA A 56 13.21 -36.16 -31.64
N ALA A 57 12.70 -35.65 -32.77
CA ALA A 57 12.38 -34.23 -32.91
C ALA A 57 11.22 -33.78 -32.01
N LYS A 58 10.14 -34.57 -31.99
CA LYS A 58 8.98 -34.34 -31.12
C LYS A 58 9.35 -34.45 -29.63
N GLU A 59 10.16 -35.41 -29.22
CA GLU A 59 10.66 -35.51 -27.85
C GLU A 59 11.49 -34.32 -27.43
N ARG A 60 12.32 -33.77 -28.33
CA ARG A 60 13.07 -32.54 -28.07
C ARG A 60 12.13 -31.34 -27.91
N ALA A 61 11.14 -31.22 -28.78
CA ALA A 61 10.13 -30.15 -28.71
C ALA A 61 9.34 -30.23 -27.39
N VAL A 62 8.88 -31.43 -26.99
CA VAL A 62 8.20 -31.63 -25.70
C VAL A 62 9.08 -31.29 -24.52
N ARG A 63 10.35 -31.70 -24.54
CA ARG A 63 11.30 -31.31 -23.45
C ARG A 63 11.52 -29.80 -23.39
N GLN A 64 11.68 -29.16 -24.52
CA GLN A 64 11.82 -27.70 -24.60
C GLN A 64 10.57 -26.99 -24.08
N GLN A 65 9.38 -27.44 -24.46
CA GLN A 65 8.12 -26.89 -24.00
C GLN A 65 7.94 -27.07 -22.49
N GLN A 66 8.31 -28.25 -21.96
CA GLN A 66 8.29 -28.50 -20.51
C GLN A 66 9.24 -27.55 -19.75
N GLN A 67 10.43 -27.30 -20.28
CA GLN A 67 11.38 -26.36 -19.70
C GLN A 67 10.85 -24.92 -19.71
N GLN A 68 10.23 -24.50 -20.82
CA GLN A 68 9.61 -23.16 -20.93
C GLN A 68 8.46 -23.01 -19.92
N ARG A 69 7.60 -24.02 -19.81
CA ARG A 69 6.51 -24.00 -18.80
C ARG A 69 7.06 -23.94 -17.38
N ALA A 70 8.09 -24.71 -17.07
CA ALA A 70 8.72 -24.68 -15.76
C ALA A 70 9.30 -23.28 -15.43
N ALA A 71 9.93 -22.63 -16.42
CA ALA A 71 10.44 -21.28 -16.28
C ALA A 71 9.32 -20.25 -16.06
N LEU A 72 8.23 -20.32 -16.81
CA LEU A 72 7.06 -19.45 -16.65
C LEU A 72 6.39 -19.65 -15.28
N LEU A 73 6.28 -20.88 -14.79
CA LEU A 73 5.74 -21.16 -13.46
C LEU A 73 6.64 -20.60 -12.33
N ALA A 74 7.96 -20.72 -12.48
CA ALA A 74 8.90 -20.14 -11.54
C ALA A 74 8.81 -18.59 -11.53
N GLN A 75 8.70 -17.99 -12.70
CA GLN A 75 8.50 -16.55 -12.85
C GLN A 75 7.18 -16.09 -12.23
N LEU A 76 6.09 -16.84 -12.46
CA LEU A 76 4.78 -16.54 -11.88
C LEU A 76 4.84 -16.57 -10.35
N LYS A 77 5.48 -17.59 -9.78
CA LYS A 77 5.66 -17.69 -8.32
C LYS A 77 6.41 -16.47 -7.76
N GLN A 78 7.51 -16.10 -8.40
CA GLN A 78 8.28 -14.90 -7.99
C GLN A 78 7.46 -13.61 -8.09
N GLN A 79 6.67 -13.46 -9.15
CA GLN A 79 5.78 -12.30 -9.33
C GLN A 79 4.68 -12.26 -8.27
N GLU A 80 4.11 -13.39 -7.89
CA GLU A 80 3.10 -13.47 -6.83
C GLU A 80 3.66 -13.14 -5.45
N GLU A 81 4.86 -13.61 -5.14
CA GLU A 81 5.57 -13.24 -3.92
C GLU A 81 5.86 -11.73 -3.87
N ALA A 82 6.32 -11.14 -4.98
CA ALA A 82 6.57 -9.71 -5.10
C ALA A 82 5.28 -8.87 -4.96
N ILE A 83 4.18 -9.28 -5.61
CA ILE A 83 2.86 -8.65 -5.50
C ILE A 83 2.35 -8.72 -4.05
N SER A 84 2.51 -9.86 -3.40
CA SER A 84 2.09 -10.06 -2.01
C SER A 84 2.89 -9.15 -1.06
N ALA A 85 4.21 -9.07 -1.23
CA ALA A 85 5.09 -8.20 -0.45
C ALA A 85 4.74 -6.70 -0.67
N ALA A 86 4.57 -6.28 -1.93
CA ALA A 86 4.17 -4.91 -2.28
C ALA A 86 2.80 -4.54 -1.70
N THR A 87 1.84 -5.47 -1.74
CA THR A 87 0.50 -5.26 -1.18
C THR A 87 0.54 -5.09 0.34
N ARG A 88 1.37 -5.89 1.04
CA ARG A 88 1.57 -5.73 2.49
C ARG A 88 2.17 -4.38 2.82
N LYS A 89 3.24 -4.00 2.12
CA LYS A 89 3.90 -2.71 2.32
C LYS A 89 2.96 -1.53 2.06
N LEU A 90 2.16 -1.59 1.00
CA LEU A 90 1.15 -0.58 0.71
C LEU A 90 0.13 -0.43 1.85
N ARG A 91 -0.33 -1.56 2.40
CA ARG A 91 -1.27 -1.57 3.54
C ARG A 91 -0.64 -0.99 4.81
N GLU A 92 0.63 -1.30 5.09
CA GLU A 92 1.39 -0.70 6.20
C GLU A 92 1.51 0.82 6.03
N THR A 93 1.88 1.30 4.84
CA THR A 93 1.96 2.74 4.54
C THR A 93 0.61 3.42 4.71
N GLN A 94 -0.49 2.80 4.26
CA GLN A 94 -1.85 3.32 4.46
C GLN A 94 -2.23 3.42 5.94
N ASN A 95 -1.90 2.42 6.73
CA ASN A 95 -2.15 2.44 8.19
C ASN A 95 -1.32 3.54 8.87
N THR A 96 -0.06 3.69 8.50
CA THR A 96 0.81 4.76 9.02
C THR A 96 0.27 6.14 8.67
N LEU A 97 -0.17 6.34 7.42
CA LEU A 97 -0.82 7.58 6.97
C LEU A 97 -2.10 7.88 7.77
N ALA A 98 -2.94 6.87 8.01
CA ALA A 98 -4.16 7.05 8.79
C ALA A 98 -3.86 7.48 10.25
N GLN A 99 -2.85 6.87 10.87
CA GLN A 99 -2.39 7.25 12.21
C GLN A 99 -1.79 8.67 12.22
N LEU A 100 -0.97 9.01 11.23
CA LEU A 100 -0.35 10.32 11.12
C LEU A 100 -1.39 11.42 10.90
N ASN A 101 -2.39 11.18 10.07
CA ASN A 101 -3.51 12.10 9.86
C ASN A 101 -4.25 12.38 11.18
N LYS A 102 -4.55 11.33 11.95
CA LYS A 102 -5.17 11.49 13.27
C LYS A 102 -4.32 12.32 14.22
N GLN A 103 -2.99 12.09 14.25
CA GLN A 103 -2.08 12.89 15.06
C GLN A 103 -2.04 14.36 14.63
N ILE A 104 -2.05 14.63 13.33
CA ILE A 104 -2.12 15.98 12.77
C ILE A 104 -3.42 16.67 13.19
N ASP A 105 -4.55 15.99 13.13
CA ASP A 105 -5.85 16.55 13.54
C ASP A 105 -5.88 16.85 15.06
N GLU A 106 -5.36 15.95 15.89
CA GLU A 106 -5.23 16.13 17.33
C GLU A 106 -4.31 17.33 17.67
N MET A 107 -3.18 17.45 16.96
CA MET A 107 -2.27 18.59 17.13
C MET A 107 -2.90 19.91 16.71
N ASN A 108 -3.60 19.95 15.60
CA ASN A 108 -4.34 21.14 15.15
C ASN A 108 -5.36 21.59 16.19
N ALA A 109 -6.11 20.65 16.77
CA ALA A 109 -7.07 20.94 17.84
C ALA A 109 -6.37 21.47 19.11
N SER A 110 -5.22 20.89 19.49
CA SER A 110 -4.39 21.33 20.61
C SER A 110 -3.85 22.75 20.41
N ILE A 111 -3.25 23.02 19.24
CA ILE A 111 -2.74 24.33 18.87
C ILE A 111 -3.86 25.37 18.93
N ALA A 112 -5.02 25.08 18.35
CA ALA A 112 -6.16 26.00 18.38
C ALA A 112 -6.66 26.29 19.81
N LYS A 113 -6.56 25.32 20.74
CA LYS A 113 -6.87 25.52 22.15
C LYS A 113 -5.82 26.41 22.82
N LEU A 114 -4.55 26.15 22.61
CA LEU A 114 -3.45 26.93 23.18
C LEU A 114 -3.45 28.35 22.65
N GLU A 115 -3.76 28.58 21.38
CA GLU A 115 -3.87 29.93 20.81
C GLU A 115 -4.99 30.73 21.46
N ARG A 116 -6.16 30.11 21.68
CA ARG A 116 -7.26 30.74 22.40
C ARG A 116 -6.87 31.08 23.84
N GLN A 117 -6.14 30.20 24.51
CA GLN A 117 -5.61 30.42 25.85
C GLN A 117 -4.61 31.59 25.87
N ARG A 118 -3.67 31.61 24.94
CA ARG A 118 -2.70 32.71 24.75
C ARG A 118 -3.43 34.05 24.58
N ASP A 119 -4.41 34.08 23.68
CA ASP A 119 -5.15 35.33 23.39
C ASP A 119 -5.96 35.79 24.60
N ALA A 120 -6.49 34.89 25.40
CA ALA A 120 -7.16 35.23 26.67
C ALA A 120 -6.18 35.76 27.71
N GLN A 121 -5.00 35.15 27.84
CA GLN A 121 -3.94 35.61 28.74
C GLN A 121 -3.41 36.97 28.33
N GLU A 122 -3.22 37.21 27.02
CA GLU A 122 -2.80 38.53 26.50
C GLU A 122 -3.82 39.63 26.80
N ARG A 123 -5.12 39.35 26.57
CA ARG A 123 -6.18 40.32 26.93
C ARG A 123 -6.24 40.59 28.43
N ASN A 124 -6.12 39.56 29.27
CA ASN A 124 -6.09 39.72 30.72
C ASN A 124 -4.89 40.57 31.18
N LEU A 125 -3.70 40.28 30.61
CA LEU A 125 -2.50 41.04 30.91
C LEU A 125 -2.64 42.49 30.47
N ALA A 126 -3.15 42.76 29.26
CA ALA A 126 -3.42 44.10 28.76
C ALA A 126 -4.38 44.87 29.67
N ALA A 127 -5.47 44.26 30.12
CA ALA A 127 -6.44 44.85 31.05
C ALA A 127 -5.80 45.15 32.41
N GLN A 128 -4.96 44.25 32.94
CA GLN A 128 -4.22 44.51 34.20
C GLN A 128 -3.22 45.65 34.07
N LEU A 129 -2.53 45.77 32.93
CA LEU A 129 -1.58 46.86 32.68
C LEU A 129 -2.31 48.19 32.51
N ASP A 130 -3.41 48.25 31.79
CA ASP A 130 -4.24 49.44 31.63
C ASP A 130 -4.79 49.93 32.98
N ALA A 131 -5.33 49.02 33.80
CA ALA A 131 -5.78 49.35 35.15
C ALA A 131 -4.66 49.85 36.03
N ALA A 132 -3.47 49.24 35.95
CA ALA A 132 -2.29 49.73 36.72
C ALA A 132 -1.81 51.09 36.27
N PHE A 133 -1.82 51.34 34.97
CA PHE A 133 -1.43 52.65 34.42
C PHE A 133 -2.37 53.77 34.92
N ARG A 134 -3.66 53.55 34.83
CA ARG A 134 -4.69 54.50 35.29
C ARG A 134 -4.60 54.76 36.81
N GLN A 135 -4.26 53.76 37.61
CA GLN A 135 -4.07 53.91 39.06
C GLN A 135 -2.78 54.59 39.40
N GLY A 136 -1.71 54.40 38.62
CA GLY A 136 -0.37 54.96 38.89
C GLY A 136 -0.30 56.44 38.74
N GLU A 137 -1.11 57.11 37.92
CA GLU A 137 -1.12 58.53 37.73
C GLU A 137 -1.63 59.37 38.97
N HIS A 138 -2.46 58.74 39.83
CA HIS A 138 -3.13 59.47 40.92
C HIS A 138 -2.82 58.97 42.32
N THR A 139 -2.28 57.80 42.55
CA THR A 139 -2.29 57.13 43.87
C THR A 139 -0.95 57.28 44.63
N GLY A 140 0.19 57.24 43.92
CA GLY A 140 1.49 57.15 44.60
C GLY A 140 1.91 58.45 45.30
N LEU A 141 1.75 59.62 44.66
CA LEU A 141 2.11 60.92 45.19
C LEU A 141 1.07 61.45 46.18
N GLN A 142 -0.21 61.20 45.94
CA GLN A 142 -1.33 61.60 46.78
C GLN A 142 -1.32 60.92 48.13
N LEU A 143 -0.92 59.65 48.19
CA LEU A 143 -0.82 58.84 49.41
C LEU A 143 0.34 59.27 50.30
N ILE A 144 1.48 59.74 49.70
CA ILE A 144 2.65 60.22 50.40
C ILE A 144 2.36 61.62 50.98
N LEU A 145 1.55 62.44 50.30
CA LEU A 145 1.21 63.77 50.68
C LEU A 145 0.05 63.86 51.68
N SER A 146 -0.79 62.85 51.80
CA SER A 146 -2.01 62.93 52.65
C SER A 146 -1.81 62.56 54.11
N GLY A 147 -0.63 62.05 54.51
CA GLY A 147 -0.30 61.81 55.91
C GLY A 147 -1.25 60.82 56.68
N GLU A 148 -2.17 60.15 55.96
CA GLU A 148 -3.14 59.23 56.54
C GLU A 148 -2.52 57.87 56.90
N GLU A 149 -2.63 57.59 58.17
CA GLU A 149 -2.50 56.32 58.90
C GLU A 149 -1.65 55.19 58.28
N SER A 150 -0.53 54.96 58.92
CA SER A 150 0.44 53.89 58.69
C SER A 150 -0.17 52.47 58.33
N GLN A 151 -1.31 52.13 58.94
CA GLN A 151 -1.99 50.88 58.69
C GLN A 151 -2.68 50.76 57.32
N ARG A 152 -3.19 51.88 56.79
CA ARG A 152 -3.84 51.91 55.47
C ARG A 152 -2.80 51.83 54.37
N GLY A 153 -1.67 52.47 54.56
CA GLY A 153 -0.49 52.42 53.66
C GLY A 153 0.09 51.00 53.57
N GLN A 154 0.25 50.33 54.73
CA GLN A 154 0.75 48.93 54.77
C GLN A 154 -0.20 47.96 54.07
N ARG A 155 -1.52 48.06 54.27
CA ARG A 155 -2.51 47.23 53.54
C ARG A 155 -2.46 47.47 52.04
N LEU A 156 -2.34 48.72 51.60
CA LEU A 156 -2.26 49.05 50.17
C LEU A 156 -0.98 48.52 49.54
N GLN A 157 0.13 48.60 50.24
CA GLN A 157 1.43 48.04 49.80
C GLN A 157 1.34 46.52 49.66
N ALA A 158 0.68 45.85 50.61
CA ALA A 158 0.43 44.39 50.51
C ALA A 158 -0.43 44.03 49.27
N TYR A 159 -1.50 44.78 48.99
CA TYR A 159 -2.32 44.59 47.78
C TYR A 159 -1.54 44.79 46.49
N PHE A 160 -0.67 45.82 46.43
CA PHE A 160 0.21 45.99 45.26
C PHE A 160 1.24 44.88 45.12
N GLY A 161 1.74 44.34 46.24
CA GLY A 161 2.58 43.12 46.24
C GLY A 161 1.89 41.95 45.60
N TYR A 162 0.66 41.63 46.02
CA TYR A 162 -0.14 40.54 45.45
C TYR A 162 -0.46 40.77 43.96
N LEU A 163 -0.82 42.00 43.56
CA LEU A 163 -1.08 42.33 42.16
C LEU A 163 0.17 42.17 41.28
N ASN A 164 1.32 42.59 41.77
CA ASN A 164 2.58 42.40 41.03
C ASN A 164 2.96 40.94 40.90
N GLN A 165 2.78 40.13 41.96
CA GLN A 165 2.99 38.70 41.93
C GLN A 165 2.05 38.02 40.91
N ALA A 166 0.76 38.33 40.93
CA ALA A 166 -0.23 37.81 39.99
C ALA A 166 0.11 38.16 38.52
N ARG A 167 0.66 39.39 38.29
CA ARG A 167 1.14 39.80 36.96
C ARG A 167 2.35 38.99 36.52
N GLN A 168 3.32 38.78 37.43
CA GLN A 168 4.50 37.98 37.11
C GLN A 168 4.11 36.54 36.76
N GLU A 169 3.16 35.94 37.49
CA GLU A 169 2.61 34.61 37.22
C GLU A 169 1.90 34.59 35.83
N THR A 170 1.09 35.62 35.53
CA THR A 170 0.42 35.75 34.23
C THR A 170 1.43 35.85 33.07
N ILE A 171 2.50 36.66 33.25
CA ILE A 171 3.58 36.79 32.24
C ILE A 171 4.32 35.50 32.06
N ALA A 172 4.64 34.78 33.14
CA ALA A 172 5.31 33.46 33.06
C ALA A 172 4.44 32.44 32.35
N GLN A 173 3.14 32.37 32.67
CA GLN A 173 2.19 31.49 31.99
C GLN A 173 2.03 31.83 30.50
N LEU A 174 1.95 33.11 30.15
CA LEU A 174 1.87 33.55 28.76
C LEU A 174 3.12 33.17 27.97
N LYS A 175 4.30 33.34 28.57
CA LYS A 175 5.57 32.94 27.97
C LYS A 175 5.58 31.42 27.71
N GLN A 176 5.21 30.62 28.69
CA GLN A 176 5.12 29.17 28.56
C GLN A 176 4.13 28.77 27.46
N THR A 177 2.91 29.33 27.46
CA THR A 177 1.91 29.05 26.42
C THR A 177 2.41 29.39 25.02
N ARG A 178 3.14 30.52 24.86
CA ARG A 178 3.76 30.91 23.57
C ARG A 178 4.83 29.91 23.12
N GLU A 179 5.66 29.44 24.03
CA GLU A 179 6.68 28.43 23.76
C GLU A 179 6.03 27.11 23.35
N GLU A 180 4.97 26.65 24.05
CA GLU A 180 4.21 25.44 23.72
C GLU A 180 3.57 25.55 22.33
N VAL A 181 2.94 26.68 21.98
CA VAL A 181 2.38 26.91 20.64
C VAL A 181 3.47 26.83 19.57
N SER A 182 4.63 27.45 19.81
CA SER A 182 5.75 27.45 18.87
C SER A 182 6.28 26.04 18.64
N THR A 183 6.47 25.27 19.72
CA THR A 183 6.96 23.89 19.67
C THR A 183 5.97 22.98 18.92
N GLN A 184 4.68 23.07 19.28
CA GLN A 184 3.67 22.23 18.62
C GLN A 184 3.50 22.58 17.13
N LYS A 185 3.65 23.86 16.74
CA LYS A 185 3.65 24.25 15.33
C LYS A 185 4.82 23.67 14.55
N ALA A 186 6.04 23.68 15.14
CA ALA A 186 7.20 23.07 14.53
C ALA A 186 7.05 21.55 14.36
N GLU A 187 6.53 20.88 15.38
CA GLU A 187 6.22 19.44 15.32
C GLU A 187 5.13 19.11 14.28
N LEU A 188 4.12 19.99 14.16
CA LEU A 188 3.07 19.83 13.15
C LEU A 188 3.64 19.93 11.73
N GLU A 189 4.52 20.90 11.49
CA GLU A 189 5.19 21.07 10.19
C GLU A 189 6.02 19.84 9.82
N GLU A 190 6.75 19.27 10.78
CA GLU A 190 7.50 18.04 10.59
C GLU A 190 6.58 16.87 10.23
N LYS A 191 5.46 16.69 10.96
CA LYS A 191 4.48 15.63 10.66
C LYS A 191 3.82 15.81 9.30
N GLN A 192 3.53 17.03 8.88
CA GLN A 192 3.00 17.32 7.55
C GLN A 192 4.01 16.98 6.44
N SER A 193 5.30 17.27 6.67
CA SER A 193 6.38 16.87 5.76
C SER A 193 6.50 15.35 5.65
N GLN A 194 6.43 14.63 6.76
CA GLN A 194 6.40 13.17 6.78
C GLN A 194 5.18 12.61 6.04
N GLN A 195 4.00 13.20 6.24
CA GLN A 195 2.77 12.85 5.52
C GLN A 195 2.94 12.97 4.01
N GLN A 196 3.51 14.09 3.55
CA GLN A 196 3.77 14.33 2.14
C GLN A 196 4.69 13.25 1.54
N THR A 197 5.77 12.93 2.23
CA THR A 197 6.72 11.89 1.81
C THR A 197 6.03 10.52 1.70
N LEU A 198 5.23 10.15 2.69
CA LEU A 198 4.49 8.89 2.69
C LEU A 198 3.42 8.83 1.58
N LEU A 199 2.80 9.95 1.22
CA LEU A 199 1.87 10.03 0.09
C LEU A 199 2.57 9.78 -1.25
N TYR A 200 3.76 10.35 -1.46
CA TYR A 200 4.57 10.06 -2.64
C TYR A 200 4.98 8.58 -2.69
N ASP A 201 5.43 8.03 -1.57
CA ASP A 201 5.78 6.61 -1.48
C ASP A 201 4.57 5.71 -1.77
N GLN A 202 3.41 6.05 -1.27
CA GLN A 202 2.17 5.33 -1.54
C GLN A 202 1.84 5.30 -3.03
N GLN A 203 1.93 6.45 -3.71
CA GLN A 203 1.69 6.55 -5.14
C GLN A 203 2.70 5.72 -5.95
N ALA A 204 3.97 5.79 -5.58
CA ALA A 204 5.03 4.99 -6.22
C ALA A 204 4.81 3.48 -6.01
N GLN A 205 4.40 3.07 -4.82
CA GLN A 205 4.07 1.67 -4.51
C GLN A 205 2.85 1.19 -5.29
N GLN A 206 1.81 2.02 -5.43
CA GLN A 206 0.63 1.69 -6.24
C GLN A 206 1.00 1.48 -7.71
N ALA A 207 1.80 2.37 -8.30
CA ALA A 207 2.24 2.25 -9.67
C ALA A 207 3.07 0.96 -9.91
N LYS A 208 3.99 0.64 -8.99
CA LYS A 208 4.77 -0.61 -9.03
C LYS A 208 3.89 -1.84 -8.92
N LEU A 209 2.88 -1.81 -8.06
CA LEU A 209 1.94 -2.92 -7.88
C LEU A 209 1.10 -3.14 -9.14
N GLU A 210 0.66 -2.08 -9.80
CA GLU A 210 -0.07 -2.16 -11.06
C GLU A 210 0.80 -2.72 -12.18
N GLN A 211 2.04 -2.26 -12.30
CA GLN A 211 3.02 -2.81 -13.25
C GLN A 211 3.23 -4.31 -13.01
N ALA A 212 3.49 -4.72 -11.76
CA ALA A 212 3.69 -6.13 -11.41
C ALA A 212 2.47 -7.00 -11.73
N ARG A 213 1.25 -6.49 -11.52
CA ARG A 213 0.01 -7.17 -11.91
C ARG A 213 -0.13 -7.31 -13.42
N ASN A 214 0.27 -6.30 -14.18
CA ASN A 214 0.25 -6.36 -15.64
C ASN A 214 1.28 -7.34 -16.19
N GLU A 215 2.47 -7.41 -15.62
CA GLU A 215 3.49 -8.40 -15.96
C GLU A 215 3.01 -9.82 -15.63
N ARG A 216 2.39 -10.02 -14.48
CA ARG A 216 1.76 -11.30 -14.12
C ARG A 216 0.70 -11.73 -15.14
N LYS A 217 -0.16 -10.80 -15.60
CA LYS A 217 -1.13 -11.07 -16.66
C LYS A 217 -0.48 -11.56 -17.95
N LYS A 218 0.63 -10.95 -18.37
CA LYS A 218 1.38 -11.36 -19.56
C LYS A 218 1.98 -12.76 -19.38
N THR A 219 2.55 -13.06 -18.21
CA THR A 219 3.10 -14.39 -17.89
C THR A 219 2.00 -15.46 -17.91
N LEU A 220 0.83 -15.17 -17.36
CA LEU A 220 -0.34 -16.08 -17.41
C LEU A 220 -0.81 -16.34 -18.84
N ALA A 221 -0.92 -15.29 -19.67
CA ALA A 221 -1.29 -15.44 -21.07
C ALA A 221 -0.26 -16.28 -21.85
N GLY A 222 1.03 -16.12 -21.59
CA GLY A 222 2.08 -16.96 -22.15
C GLY A 222 2.00 -18.42 -21.71
N LEU A 223 1.62 -18.66 -20.44
CA LEU A 223 1.41 -20.02 -19.92
C LEU A 223 0.18 -20.69 -20.59
N GLU A 224 -0.91 -19.95 -20.72
CA GLU A 224 -2.13 -20.45 -21.40
C GLU A 224 -1.85 -20.79 -22.87
N ALA A 225 -1.12 -19.94 -23.62
CA ALA A 225 -0.71 -20.22 -24.98
C ALA A 225 0.12 -21.48 -25.07
N SER A 226 1.05 -21.72 -24.14
CA SER A 226 1.90 -22.93 -24.10
C SER A 226 1.13 -24.21 -23.74
N ILE A 227 -0.13 -24.14 -23.36
CA ILE A 227 -1.00 -25.31 -23.07
C ILE A 227 -1.82 -25.68 -24.31
N GLN A 228 -2.09 -24.72 -25.20
CA GLN A 228 -2.90 -24.93 -26.41
C GLN A 228 -2.10 -25.50 -27.59
N GLU A 229 -0.77 -25.41 -27.59
CA GLU A 229 0.15 -26.03 -28.53
C GLU A 229 0.45 -27.50 -28.15
#